data_681dc18fabbde620cf1bef5d587b7b6a
#
_entry.id   681dc18fabbde620cf1bef5d587b7b6a
#
_cell.length_a   1.000
_cell.length_b   1.000
_cell.length_c   1.000
_cell.angle_alpha   90.00
_cell.angle_beta   90.00
_cell.angle_gamma   90.00
#
_symmetry.space_group_name_H-M   'P 1'
#
loop_
_entity.id
_entity.type
_entity.pdbx_description
1 polymer ?
#
loop_
_entity_poly.entity_id
_entity_poly.type
_entity_poly.pdbx_seq_one_letter_code
_entity_poly.pdbx_strand_id
1 'polypeptide(L)'
;NPELFLGSIFLFTVIYFLIFVRYKKILFNIGVDRVKANNQRYKNTREVLSNIKDVKYYSLEEFYIKKYNTSAHDFAFLNAKRNLISLLPRYIIEIITFGTIFTGIIYLIASNENLLLNVPMISMFLLAIYRIVPLLQNIFTNTANIKSSEHVFDNIETILNTDSYNRIKGN
;
A
#
# COMPACT_ATOMS: atom_id res chain seq x y z
N ASN A 1 -17.56 -10.34 -29.69
CA ASN A 1 -16.57 -9.41 -30.27
C ASN A 1 -15.28 -9.48 -29.46
N PRO A 2 -14.27 -10.25 -29.91
CA PRO A 2 -12.99 -10.37 -29.20
C PRO A 2 -12.23 -9.04 -29.13
N GLU A 3 -12.47 -8.13 -30.06
CA GLU A 3 -11.84 -6.81 -30.11
C GLU A 3 -12.25 -5.92 -28.95
N LEU A 4 -13.52 -5.92 -28.54
CA LEU A 4 -14.01 -5.17 -27.39
C LEU A 4 -13.45 -5.72 -26.09
N PHE A 5 -13.27 -7.04 -26.01
CA PHE A 5 -12.66 -7.69 -24.84
C PHE A 5 -11.18 -7.33 -24.71
N LEU A 6 -10.42 -7.41 -25.79
CA LEU A 6 -9.01 -7.02 -25.81
C LEU A 6 -8.83 -5.52 -25.52
N GLY A 7 -9.71 -4.68 -26.07
CA GLY A 7 -9.70 -3.24 -25.82
C GLY A 7 -9.96 -2.91 -24.34
N SER A 8 -10.90 -3.59 -23.70
CA SER A 8 -11.18 -3.38 -22.28
C SER A 8 -10.02 -3.82 -21.38
N ILE A 9 -9.38 -4.97 -21.65
CA ILE A 9 -8.20 -5.42 -20.92
C ILE A 9 -7.05 -4.42 -21.06
N PHE A 10 -6.80 -3.93 -22.27
CA PHE A 10 -5.77 -2.95 -22.53
C PHE A 10 -6.02 -1.65 -21.75
N LEU A 11 -7.24 -1.14 -21.78
CA LEU A 11 -7.64 0.06 -21.05
C LEU A 11 -7.44 -0.09 -19.55
N PHE A 12 -7.88 -1.21 -18.96
CA PHE A 12 -7.65 -1.49 -17.53
C PHE A 12 -6.17 -1.58 -17.16
N THR A 13 -5.37 -2.21 -18.02
CA THR A 13 -3.92 -2.34 -17.81
C THR A 13 -3.23 -0.96 -17.83
N VAL A 14 -3.60 -0.09 -18.77
CA VAL A 14 -3.07 1.27 -18.88
C VAL A 14 -3.44 2.11 -17.66
N ILE A 15 -4.70 2.07 -17.24
CA ILE A 15 -5.16 2.80 -16.05
C ILE A 15 -4.42 2.32 -14.80
N TYR A 16 -4.31 0.99 -14.64
CA TYR A 16 -3.56 0.41 -13.52
C TYR A 16 -2.10 0.88 -13.51
N PHE A 17 -1.44 0.86 -14.66
CA PHE A 17 -0.06 1.29 -14.79
C PHE A 17 0.13 2.77 -14.43
N LEU A 18 -0.77 3.65 -14.90
CA LEU A 18 -0.74 5.08 -14.57
C LEU A 18 -0.91 5.33 -13.07
N ILE A 19 -1.86 4.63 -12.44
CA ILE A 19 -2.07 4.71 -10.99
C ILE A 19 -0.81 4.26 -10.25
N PHE A 20 -0.24 3.12 -10.65
CA PHE A 20 0.96 2.55 -10.03
C PHE A 20 2.15 3.53 -10.10
N VAL A 21 2.43 4.07 -11.27
CA VAL A 21 3.55 5.02 -11.47
C VAL A 21 3.35 6.28 -10.61
N ARG A 22 2.12 6.78 -10.53
CA ARG A 22 1.81 8.00 -9.77
C ARG A 22 1.99 7.81 -8.27
N TYR A 23 1.56 6.68 -7.72
CA TYR A 23 1.57 6.44 -6.27
C TYR A 23 2.83 5.75 -5.73
N LYS A 24 3.62 5.12 -6.59
CA LYS A 24 4.87 4.43 -6.20
C LYS A 24 5.81 5.33 -5.36
N LYS A 25 6.06 6.57 -5.81
CA LYS A 25 6.96 7.50 -5.12
C LYS A 25 6.40 7.94 -3.76
N ILE A 26 5.09 8.15 -3.68
CA ILE A 26 4.41 8.54 -2.44
C ILE A 26 4.49 7.41 -1.41
N LEU A 27 4.22 6.18 -1.84
CA LEU A 27 4.31 4.99 -0.98
C LEU A 27 5.73 4.75 -0.47
N PHE A 28 6.74 4.94 -1.32
CA PHE A 28 8.12 4.83 -0.91
C PHE A 28 8.48 5.85 0.19
N ASN A 29 8.16 7.13 -0.01
CA ASN A 29 8.44 8.17 0.98
C ASN A 29 7.74 7.90 2.32
N ILE A 30 6.46 7.51 2.28
CA ILE A 30 5.72 7.12 3.49
C ILE A 30 6.37 5.92 4.18
N GLY A 31 6.91 4.96 3.40
CA GLY A 31 7.65 3.81 3.92
C GLY A 31 8.88 4.24 4.72
N VAL A 32 9.70 5.13 4.16
CA VAL A 32 10.89 5.68 4.82
C VAL A 32 10.52 6.41 6.11
N ASP A 33 9.55 7.33 6.04
CA ASP A 33 9.11 8.11 7.20
C ASP A 33 8.55 7.21 8.31
N ARG A 34 7.80 6.17 7.94
CA ARG A 34 7.26 5.18 8.87
C ARG A 34 8.35 4.40 9.60
N VAL A 35 9.39 3.95 8.88
CA VAL A 35 10.55 3.27 9.49
C VAL A 35 11.26 4.20 10.46
N LYS A 36 11.46 5.47 10.08
CA LYS A 36 12.07 6.49 10.94
C LYS A 36 11.25 6.72 12.22
N ALA A 37 9.94 6.90 12.11
CA ALA A 37 9.05 7.08 13.25
C ALA A 37 9.04 5.84 14.16
N ASN A 38 9.05 4.63 13.57
CA ASN A 38 9.14 3.39 14.32
C ASN A 38 10.46 3.26 15.09
N ASN A 39 11.59 3.57 14.46
CA ASN A 39 12.90 3.56 15.10
C ASN A 39 12.96 4.55 16.27
N GLN A 40 12.37 5.74 16.10
CA GLN A 40 12.29 6.73 17.18
C GLN A 40 11.44 6.21 18.35
N ARG A 41 10.33 5.53 18.08
CA ARG A 41 9.48 4.88 19.09
C ARG A 41 10.27 3.82 19.86
N TYR A 42 10.99 2.95 19.17
CA TYR A 42 11.84 1.93 19.80
C TYR A 42 12.99 2.55 20.61
N LYS A 43 13.62 3.60 20.10
CA LYS A 43 14.67 4.33 20.80
C LYS A 43 14.14 4.91 22.11
N ASN A 44 12.99 5.58 22.09
CA ASN A 44 12.36 6.14 23.28
C ASN A 44 12.03 5.04 24.32
N THR A 45 11.51 3.90 23.87
CA THR A 45 11.20 2.76 24.75
C THR A 45 12.48 2.19 25.37
N ARG A 46 13.53 1.99 24.58
CA ARG A 46 14.82 1.47 25.08
C ARG A 46 15.45 2.42 26.09
N GLU A 47 15.41 3.74 25.83
CA GLU A 47 15.94 4.77 26.72
C GLU A 47 15.28 4.69 28.10
N VAL A 48 13.94 4.57 28.15
CA VAL A 48 13.19 4.43 29.40
C VAL A 48 13.52 3.14 30.14
N LEU A 49 13.50 2.01 29.42
CA LEU A 49 13.71 0.70 30.05
C LEU A 49 15.16 0.53 30.54
N SER A 50 16.13 1.08 29.83
CA SER A 50 17.53 1.04 30.25
C SER A 50 17.80 1.88 31.50
N ASN A 51 17.05 2.96 31.70
CA ASN A 51 17.23 3.91 32.82
C ASN A 51 16.00 3.94 33.73
N ILE A 52 15.29 2.81 33.86
CA ILE A 52 14.01 2.76 34.59
C ILE A 52 14.13 3.19 36.08
N LYS A 53 15.27 2.93 36.70
CA LYS A 53 15.53 3.34 38.08
C LYS A 53 15.59 4.87 38.23
N ASP A 54 16.29 5.53 37.29
CA ASP A 54 16.42 6.98 37.29
C ASP A 54 15.09 7.65 36.92
N VAL A 55 14.35 7.10 35.95
CA VAL A 55 13.00 7.55 35.61
C VAL A 55 12.08 7.51 36.84
N LYS A 56 12.13 6.43 37.62
CA LYS A 56 11.34 6.29 38.82
C LYS A 56 11.82 7.21 39.95
N TYR A 57 13.13 7.32 40.13
CA TYR A 57 13.72 8.14 41.20
C TYR A 57 13.42 9.62 41.02
N TYR A 58 13.48 10.12 39.74
CA TYR A 58 13.24 11.53 39.45
C TYR A 58 11.79 11.81 39.02
N SER A 59 10.88 10.83 39.09
CA SER A 59 9.46 10.96 38.70
C SER A 59 9.28 11.50 37.26
N LEU A 60 10.07 10.99 36.30
CA LEU A 60 10.08 11.44 34.89
C LEU A 60 9.10 10.67 34.01
N GLU A 61 8.21 9.85 34.56
CA GLU A 61 7.30 8.99 33.83
C GLU A 61 6.45 9.78 32.83
N GLU A 62 5.88 10.89 33.26
CA GLU A 62 4.98 11.70 32.44
C GLU A 62 5.72 12.31 31.24
N PHE A 63 6.95 12.77 31.44
CA PHE A 63 7.80 13.27 30.36
C PHE A 63 8.05 12.18 29.29
N TYR A 64 8.42 10.98 29.70
CA TYR A 64 8.70 9.88 28.80
C TYR A 64 7.45 9.32 28.12
N ILE A 65 6.31 9.29 28.82
CA ILE A 65 5.02 8.94 28.22
C ILE A 65 4.66 9.93 27.11
N LYS A 66 4.81 11.22 27.35
CA LYS A 66 4.55 12.24 26.31
C LYS A 66 5.48 12.09 25.10
N LYS A 67 6.78 11.87 25.35
CA LYS A 67 7.80 11.64 24.32
C LYS A 67 7.49 10.39 23.48
N TYR A 68 7.06 9.30 24.13
CA TYR A 68 6.63 8.08 23.46
C TYR A 68 5.35 8.29 22.65
N ASN A 69 4.33 8.92 23.24
CA ASN A 69 3.05 9.15 22.58
C ASN A 69 3.19 9.95 21.29
N THR A 70 4.07 10.95 21.24
CA THR A 70 4.37 11.70 20.01
C THR A 70 4.88 10.77 18.92
N SER A 71 5.90 9.97 19.21
CA SER A 71 6.47 9.04 18.23
C SER A 71 5.49 7.92 17.83
N ALA A 72 4.66 7.46 18.76
CA ALA A 72 3.64 6.44 18.52
C ALA A 72 2.52 6.99 17.62
N HIS A 73 2.10 8.23 17.83
CA HIS A 73 1.12 8.92 17.02
C HIS A 73 1.63 9.10 15.58
N ASP A 74 2.86 9.57 15.40
CA ASP A 74 3.48 9.76 14.08
C ASP A 74 3.54 8.43 13.32
N PHE A 75 3.97 7.36 13.98
CA PHE A 75 3.99 6.03 13.39
C PHE A 75 2.58 5.54 13.00
N ALA A 76 1.61 5.70 13.90
CA ALA A 76 0.23 5.29 13.66
C ALA A 76 -0.40 6.06 12.49
N PHE A 77 -0.18 7.38 12.42
CA PHE A 77 -0.65 8.23 11.35
C PHE A 77 -0.05 7.83 9.99
N LEU A 78 1.27 7.63 9.92
CA LEU A 78 1.95 7.20 8.70
C LEU A 78 1.51 5.80 8.26
N ASN A 79 1.26 4.90 9.21
CA ASN A 79 0.74 3.56 8.93
C ASN A 79 -0.69 3.61 8.39
N ALA A 80 -1.56 4.42 8.97
CA ALA A 80 -2.92 4.64 8.48
C ALA A 80 -2.91 5.26 7.07
N LYS A 81 -2.08 6.29 6.84
CA LYS A 81 -1.92 6.94 5.54
C LYS A 81 -1.44 5.96 4.46
N ARG A 82 -0.47 5.11 4.80
CA ARG A 82 -0.01 4.04 3.89
C ARG A 82 -1.15 3.09 3.53
N ASN A 83 -1.90 2.63 4.53
CA ASN A 83 -3.01 1.69 4.30
C ASN A 83 -4.10 2.31 3.42
N LEU A 84 -4.47 3.57 3.65
CA LEU A 84 -5.43 4.27 2.81
C LEU A 84 -4.95 4.38 1.36
N ILE A 85 -3.70 4.79 1.14
CA ILE A 85 -3.14 4.92 -0.22
C ILE A 85 -3.04 3.56 -0.92
N SER A 86 -2.76 2.49 -0.19
CA SER A 86 -2.70 1.14 -0.77
C SER A 86 -4.07 0.62 -1.21
N LEU A 87 -5.16 1.15 -0.66
CA LEU A 87 -6.54 0.79 -1.03
C LEU A 87 -7.10 1.64 -2.18
N LEU A 88 -6.55 2.83 -2.44
CA LEU A 88 -7.05 3.74 -3.49
C LEU A 88 -7.20 3.09 -4.87
N PRO A 89 -6.24 2.30 -5.37
CA PRO A 89 -6.36 1.69 -6.70
C PRO A 89 -7.57 0.79 -6.82
N ARG A 90 -7.96 0.10 -5.76
CA ARG A 90 -9.17 -0.74 -5.73
C ARG A 90 -10.41 0.09 -6.03
N TYR A 91 -10.61 1.17 -5.28
CA TYR A 91 -11.80 2.02 -5.44
C TYR A 91 -11.86 2.68 -6.81
N ILE A 92 -10.72 3.09 -7.36
CA ILE A 92 -10.65 3.67 -8.70
C ILE A 92 -11.05 2.63 -9.77
N ILE A 93 -10.52 1.41 -9.68
CA ILE A 93 -10.88 0.33 -10.59
C ILE A 93 -12.38 -0.01 -10.45
N GLU A 94 -12.90 -0.05 -9.23
CA GLU A 94 -14.30 -0.35 -8.94
C GLU A 94 -15.23 0.70 -9.58
N ILE A 95 -14.93 2.00 -9.41
CA ILE A 95 -15.71 3.09 -10.02
C ILE A 95 -15.67 3.02 -11.55
N ILE A 96 -14.53 2.79 -12.15
CA ILE A 96 -14.38 2.68 -13.61
C ILE A 96 -15.16 1.49 -14.13
N THR A 97 -15.08 0.35 -13.44
CA THR A 97 -15.78 -0.87 -13.78
C THR A 97 -17.30 -0.68 -13.78
N PHE A 98 -17.86 -0.19 -12.67
CA PHE A 98 -19.29 0.08 -12.59
C PHE A 98 -19.72 1.15 -13.61
N GLY A 99 -18.94 2.21 -13.78
CA GLY A 99 -19.19 3.23 -14.79
C GLY A 99 -19.26 2.65 -16.20
N THR A 100 -18.34 1.76 -16.56
CA THR A 100 -18.35 1.11 -17.89
C THR A 100 -19.57 0.22 -18.06
N ILE A 101 -19.96 -0.55 -17.05
CA ILE A 101 -21.15 -1.40 -17.10
C ILE A 101 -22.42 -0.57 -17.25
N PHE A 102 -22.60 0.48 -16.46
CA PHE A 102 -23.76 1.36 -16.56
C PHE A 102 -23.85 2.04 -17.92
N THR A 103 -22.71 2.53 -18.43
CA THR A 103 -22.65 3.14 -19.78
C THR A 103 -23.01 2.12 -20.86
N GLY A 104 -22.55 0.88 -20.74
CA GLY A 104 -22.88 -0.20 -21.67
C GLY A 104 -24.37 -0.54 -21.66
N ILE A 105 -24.98 -0.62 -20.49
CA ILE A 105 -26.43 -0.87 -20.35
C ILE A 105 -27.26 0.26 -20.98
N ILE A 106 -26.89 1.51 -20.69
CA ILE A 106 -27.56 2.69 -21.29
C ILE A 106 -27.45 2.67 -22.81
N TYR A 107 -26.28 2.33 -23.33
CA TYR A 107 -26.06 2.22 -24.77
C TYR A 107 -26.93 1.14 -25.40
N LEU A 108 -27.07 -0.06 -24.79
CA LEU A 108 -27.94 -1.12 -25.29
C LEU A 108 -29.42 -0.72 -25.28
N ILE A 109 -29.86 0.00 -24.26
CA ILE A 109 -31.24 0.52 -24.18
C ILE A 109 -31.49 1.57 -25.32
N ALA A 110 -30.53 2.49 -25.51
CA ALA A 110 -30.64 3.53 -26.51
C ALA A 110 -30.63 2.98 -27.96
N SER A 111 -29.93 1.85 -28.18
CA SER A 111 -29.83 1.18 -29.49
C SER A 111 -31.03 0.27 -29.80
N ASN A 112 -32.07 0.25 -28.95
CA ASN A 112 -33.23 -0.66 -29.06
C ASN A 112 -32.85 -2.14 -29.17
N GLU A 113 -31.67 -2.54 -28.73
CA GLU A 113 -31.27 -3.94 -28.70
C GLU A 113 -31.97 -4.71 -27.60
N ASN A 114 -32.25 -5.99 -27.86
CA ASN A 114 -32.98 -6.83 -26.91
C ASN A 114 -32.08 -7.14 -25.71
N LEU A 115 -32.32 -6.45 -24.59
CA LEU A 115 -31.53 -6.60 -23.35
C LEU A 115 -31.42 -8.04 -22.87
N LEU A 116 -32.51 -8.84 -23.04
CA LEU A 116 -32.56 -10.23 -22.61
C LEU A 116 -31.52 -11.10 -23.33
N LEU A 117 -31.20 -10.80 -24.59
CA LEU A 117 -30.18 -11.52 -25.35
C LEU A 117 -28.76 -11.18 -24.89
N ASN A 118 -28.57 -10.01 -24.32
CA ASN A 118 -27.27 -9.51 -23.88
C ASN A 118 -26.99 -9.79 -22.38
N VAL A 119 -27.98 -10.21 -21.60
CA VAL A 119 -27.83 -10.57 -20.17
C VAL A 119 -26.70 -11.59 -19.91
N PRO A 120 -26.57 -12.69 -20.66
CA PRO A 120 -25.49 -13.66 -20.44
C PRO A 120 -24.10 -13.04 -20.63
N MET A 121 -23.94 -12.16 -21.63
CA MET A 121 -22.68 -11.46 -21.88
C MET A 121 -22.32 -10.51 -20.76
N ILE A 122 -23.29 -9.71 -20.28
CA ILE A 122 -23.10 -8.78 -19.15
C ILE A 122 -22.74 -9.56 -17.88
N SER A 123 -23.43 -10.67 -17.62
CA SER A 123 -23.17 -11.54 -16.45
C SER A 123 -21.76 -12.13 -16.48
N MET A 124 -21.29 -12.58 -17.65
CA MET A 124 -19.93 -13.08 -17.83
C MET A 124 -18.87 -12.00 -17.55
N PHE A 125 -19.10 -10.77 -18.02
CA PHE A 125 -18.23 -9.62 -17.74
C PHE A 125 -18.19 -9.31 -16.24
N LEU A 126 -19.34 -9.27 -15.56
CA LEU A 126 -19.44 -9.05 -14.11
C LEU A 126 -18.64 -10.09 -13.33
N LEU A 127 -18.78 -11.37 -13.67
CA LEU A 127 -18.05 -12.46 -13.03
C LEU A 127 -16.53 -12.34 -13.26
N ALA A 128 -16.12 -12.01 -14.50
CA ALA A 128 -14.72 -11.83 -14.82
C ALA A 128 -14.10 -10.68 -14.01
N ILE A 129 -14.79 -9.54 -13.92
CA ILE A 129 -14.35 -8.37 -13.16
C ILE A 129 -14.30 -8.70 -11.67
N TYR A 130 -15.33 -9.31 -11.12
CA TYR A 130 -15.36 -9.76 -9.72
C TYR A 130 -14.13 -10.60 -9.35
N ARG A 131 -13.65 -11.42 -10.28
CA ARG A 131 -12.47 -12.26 -10.09
C ARG A 131 -11.15 -11.50 -10.28
N ILE A 132 -11.09 -10.60 -11.25
CA ILE A 132 -9.85 -9.89 -11.61
C ILE A 132 -9.50 -8.77 -10.60
N VAL A 133 -10.49 -8.02 -10.12
CA VAL A 133 -10.28 -6.88 -9.22
C VAL A 133 -9.50 -7.26 -7.94
N PRO A 134 -9.84 -8.34 -7.21
CA PRO A 134 -9.07 -8.77 -6.04
C PRO A 134 -7.63 -9.17 -6.36
N LEU A 135 -7.40 -9.79 -7.53
CA LEU A 135 -6.06 -10.19 -7.96
C LEU A 135 -5.18 -8.97 -8.23
N LEU A 136 -5.70 -7.98 -8.94
CA LEU A 136 -4.99 -6.71 -9.18
C LEU A 136 -4.69 -5.98 -7.88
N GLN A 137 -5.64 -5.98 -6.95
CA GLN A 137 -5.45 -5.39 -5.62
C GLN A 137 -4.31 -6.08 -4.85
N ASN A 138 -4.29 -7.41 -4.83
CA ASN A 138 -3.25 -8.19 -4.16
C ASN A 138 -1.86 -7.89 -4.78
N ILE A 139 -1.76 -7.83 -6.10
CA ILE A 139 -0.51 -7.47 -6.79
C ILE A 139 -0.07 -6.07 -6.37
N PHE A 140 -0.97 -5.08 -6.39
CA PHE A 140 -0.64 -3.72 -5.98
C PHE A 140 -0.19 -3.64 -4.53
N THR A 141 -0.95 -4.24 -3.62
CA THR A 141 -0.66 -4.22 -2.18
C THR A 141 0.68 -4.90 -1.88
N ASN A 142 0.95 -6.06 -2.49
CA ASN A 142 2.20 -6.78 -2.30
C ASN A 142 3.39 -6.00 -2.88
N THR A 143 3.24 -5.41 -4.05
CA THR A 143 4.29 -4.58 -4.65
C THR A 143 4.54 -3.31 -3.82
N ALA A 144 3.49 -2.68 -3.30
CA ALA A 144 3.59 -1.56 -2.39
C ALA A 144 4.28 -1.93 -1.07
N ASN A 145 4.01 -3.14 -0.55
CA ASN A 145 4.68 -3.68 0.65
C ASN A 145 6.17 -3.89 0.39
N ILE A 146 6.54 -4.52 -0.72
CA ILE A 146 7.94 -4.74 -1.11
C ILE A 146 8.67 -3.39 -1.20
N LYS A 147 8.10 -2.44 -1.95
CA LYS A 147 8.69 -1.10 -2.11
C LYS A 147 8.80 -0.32 -0.80
N SER A 148 7.82 -0.42 0.08
CA SER A 148 7.89 0.24 1.39
C SER A 148 8.89 -0.40 2.35
N SER A 149 9.31 -1.63 2.08
CA SER A 149 10.28 -2.39 2.89
C SER A 149 11.70 -2.38 2.29
N GLU A 150 11.87 -1.88 1.07
CA GLU A 150 13.17 -1.83 0.35
C GLU A 150 14.26 -1.18 1.22
N HIS A 151 13.93 -0.08 1.88
CA HIS A 151 14.87 0.61 2.78
C HIS A 151 15.33 -0.24 3.98
N VAL A 152 14.55 -1.21 4.42
CA VAL A 152 14.95 -2.14 5.49
C VAL A 152 16.02 -3.10 4.99
N PHE A 153 15.90 -3.57 3.75
CA PHE A 153 16.91 -4.43 3.12
C PHE A 153 18.24 -3.69 2.92
N ASP A 154 18.22 -2.44 2.47
CA ASP A 154 19.41 -1.61 2.30
C ASP A 154 20.17 -1.44 3.64
N ASN A 155 19.44 -1.25 4.73
CA ASN A 155 20.04 -1.16 6.06
C ASN A 155 20.66 -2.49 6.52
N ILE A 156 20.01 -3.63 6.25
CA ILE A 156 20.54 -4.95 6.59
C ILE A 156 21.80 -5.24 5.78
N GLU A 157 21.81 -4.95 4.50
CA GLU A 157 22.97 -5.10 3.63
C GLU A 157 24.17 -4.29 4.14
N THR A 158 23.93 -3.04 4.53
CA THR A 158 24.95 -2.16 5.11
C THR A 158 25.55 -2.76 6.39
N ILE A 159 24.70 -3.29 7.28
CA ILE A 159 25.13 -3.92 8.53
C ILE A 159 25.97 -5.19 8.24
N LEU A 160 25.48 -6.06 7.36
CA LEU A 160 26.18 -7.30 6.99
C LEU A 160 27.55 -7.03 6.36
N ASN A 161 27.62 -6.05 5.49
CA ASN A 161 28.88 -5.65 4.85
C ASN A 161 29.87 -5.06 5.87
N THR A 162 29.38 -4.29 6.83
CA THR A 162 30.21 -3.71 7.90
C THR A 162 30.73 -4.80 8.86
N ASP A 163 29.90 -5.76 9.24
CA ASP A 163 30.30 -6.87 10.11
C ASP A 163 31.27 -7.82 9.41
N SER A 164 31.08 -8.09 8.13
CA SER A 164 32.00 -8.89 7.32
C SER A 164 33.37 -8.22 7.21
N TYR A 165 33.41 -6.91 7.02
CA TYR A 165 34.63 -6.12 6.96
C TYR A 165 35.39 -6.15 8.30
N ASN A 166 34.68 -6.01 9.43
CA ASN A 166 35.29 -6.02 10.76
C ASN A 166 35.83 -7.40 11.16
N ARG A 167 35.21 -8.51 10.74
CA ARG A 167 35.68 -9.86 10.98
C ARG A 167 36.97 -10.15 10.20
N ILE A 168 37.12 -9.61 9.01
CA ILE A 168 38.37 -9.79 8.18
C ILE A 168 39.53 -8.96 8.76
N LYS A 169 39.27 -7.85 9.44
CA LYS A 169 40.30 -6.99 10.04
C LYS A 169 40.72 -7.39 11.46
N GLY A 170 40.02 -8.29 12.10
CA GLY A 170 40.26 -8.76 13.48
C GLY A 170 41.17 -9.98 13.64
N ASN A 171 41.90 -10.37 12.57
CA ASN A 171 42.97 -11.42 12.64
C ASN A 171 44.31 -10.76 12.38
#